data_e2f4bddd086e8c25f81c9dff6cf755e8
#
_entry.id   e2f4bddd086e8c25f81c9dff6cf755e8
#
_cell.length_a   1.000
_cell.length_b   1.000
_cell.length_c   1.000
_cell.angle_alpha   90.00
_cell.angle_beta   90.00
_cell.angle_gamma   90.00
#
_symmetry.space_group_name_H-M   'P 1'
#
loop_
_entity.id
_entity.type
_entity.pdbx_description
1 polymer ?
#
loop_
_entity_poly.entity_id
_entity_poly.type
_entity_poly.pdbx_seq_one_letter_code
_entity_poly.pdbx_strand_id
1 'polypeptide(L)'
;MSYTKTITIDTPRQGLHEITERIQALVADSGAHTGLCTVFIQHTSASLTIQENADPSARRDLEAWMARHVPENDPLYTHTHEGPDDMPSHIKAALTATSLSIPVVDGRAALGTWQGVYVWEHRTRAHRRRVVVHIG
;
A
#
# COMPACT_ATOMS: atom_id res chain seq x y z
N MET A 1 1.31 24.05 10.50
CA MET A 1 1.40 23.97 9.03
C MET A 1 1.07 22.54 8.59
N SER A 2 0.34 22.40 7.52
CA SER A 2 0.00 21.09 6.99
C SER A 2 0.30 21.05 5.49
N TYR A 3 0.50 19.85 4.99
CA TYR A 3 0.85 19.59 3.59
C TYR A 3 0.09 18.35 3.16
N THR A 4 -0.64 18.44 2.07
CA THR A 4 -1.41 17.29 1.56
C THR A 4 -1.20 17.19 0.06
N LYS A 5 -0.91 16.00 -0.41
CA LYS A 5 -0.75 15.73 -1.83
C LYS A 5 -1.32 14.37 -2.20
N THR A 6 -2.01 14.32 -3.33
CA THR A 6 -2.47 13.06 -3.91
C THR A 6 -1.48 12.65 -4.99
N ILE A 7 -0.99 11.43 -4.91
CA ILE A 7 -0.11 10.85 -5.92
C ILE A 7 -0.78 9.65 -6.58
N THR A 8 -0.38 9.37 -7.80
CA THR A 8 -0.83 8.20 -8.55
C THR A 8 0.31 7.19 -8.62
N ILE A 9 0.01 5.95 -8.23
CA ILE A 9 0.96 4.84 -8.28
C ILE A 9 0.51 3.89 -9.36
N ASP A 10 1.37 3.66 -10.35
CA ASP A 10 1.14 2.63 -11.36
C ASP A 10 1.47 1.27 -10.76
N THR A 11 0.49 0.36 -10.83
CA THR A 11 0.64 -1.01 -10.34
C THR A 11 0.47 -1.97 -11.53
N PRO A 12 1.56 -2.27 -12.25
CA PRO A 12 1.46 -3.03 -13.51
C PRO A 12 1.08 -4.49 -13.31
N ARG A 13 1.17 -5.02 -12.10
CA ARG A 13 0.85 -6.40 -11.78
C ARG A 13 0.35 -6.53 -10.35
N GLN A 14 -0.25 -7.67 -10.04
CA GLN A 14 -0.62 -8.03 -8.68
C GLN A 14 0.64 -8.17 -7.82
N GLY A 15 0.56 -7.73 -6.58
CA GLY A 15 1.63 -7.86 -5.61
C GLY A 15 2.04 -6.56 -4.95
N LEU A 16 3.16 -6.60 -4.27
CA LEU A 16 3.70 -5.49 -3.47
C LEU A 16 4.56 -4.57 -4.33
N HIS A 17 4.21 -3.27 -4.31
CA HIS A 17 4.93 -2.22 -5.05
C HIS A 17 5.45 -1.20 -4.06
N GLU A 18 6.77 -1.09 -3.92
CA GLU A 18 7.39 -0.19 -2.95
C GLU A 18 7.26 1.27 -3.39
N ILE A 19 6.84 2.14 -2.45
CA ILE A 19 6.69 3.58 -2.68
C ILE A 19 7.47 4.42 -1.66
N THR A 20 8.39 3.84 -0.94
CA THR A 20 9.14 4.50 0.14
C THR A 20 9.79 5.79 -0.33
N GLU A 21 10.48 5.77 -1.49
CA GLU A 21 11.17 6.96 -2.00
C GLU A 21 10.21 8.09 -2.33
N ARG A 22 9.01 7.76 -2.86
CA ARG A 22 7.98 8.76 -3.14
C ARG A 22 7.49 9.40 -1.84
N ILE A 23 7.29 8.61 -0.79
CA ILE A 23 6.86 9.12 0.52
C ILE A 23 7.94 10.01 1.13
N GLN A 24 9.20 9.58 1.12
CA GLN A 24 10.29 10.38 1.66
C GLN A 24 10.47 11.69 0.89
N ALA A 25 10.29 11.67 -0.42
CA ALA A 25 10.36 12.89 -1.23
C ALA A 25 9.26 13.90 -0.84
N LEU A 26 8.05 13.42 -0.56
CA LEU A 26 6.95 14.28 -0.14
C LEU A 26 7.19 14.84 1.26
N VAL A 27 7.75 14.05 2.17
CA VAL A 27 8.12 14.53 3.50
C VAL A 27 9.17 15.65 3.38
N ALA A 28 10.18 15.46 2.54
CA ALA A 28 11.20 16.49 2.30
C ALA A 28 10.56 17.75 1.70
N ASP A 29 9.68 17.59 0.71
CA ASP A 29 9.01 18.70 0.04
C ASP A 29 8.11 19.49 0.99
N SER A 30 7.54 18.85 1.99
CA SER A 30 6.68 19.49 2.99
C SER A 30 7.45 20.47 3.88
N GLY A 31 8.75 20.32 4.01
CA GLY A 31 9.57 21.10 4.92
C GLY A 31 9.38 20.78 6.40
N ALA A 32 8.59 19.77 6.74
CA ALA A 32 8.35 19.39 8.13
C ALA A 32 9.62 18.79 8.75
N HIS A 33 10.01 19.29 9.91
CA HIS A 33 11.09 18.73 10.70
C HIS A 33 10.57 17.61 11.62
N THR A 34 9.43 17.85 12.24
CA THR A 34 8.69 16.88 13.04
C THR A 34 7.23 16.90 12.63
N GLY A 35 6.50 15.82 12.92
CA GLY A 35 5.08 15.74 12.62
C GLY A 35 4.65 14.31 12.37
N LEU A 36 3.54 14.18 11.67
CA LEU A 36 2.97 12.90 11.34
C LEU A 36 2.71 12.83 9.84
N CYS A 37 3.19 11.75 9.22
CA CYS A 37 2.91 11.45 7.83
C CYS A 37 1.79 10.40 7.79
N THR A 38 0.64 10.76 7.23
CA THR A 38 -0.47 9.85 7.03
C THR A 38 -0.53 9.50 5.55
N VAL A 39 -0.56 8.21 5.23
CA VAL A 39 -0.66 7.69 3.88
C VAL A 39 -1.99 6.95 3.77
N PHE A 40 -2.83 7.33 2.81
CA PHE A 40 -4.17 6.78 2.69
C PHE A 40 -4.44 6.38 1.24
N ILE A 41 -4.87 5.14 1.01
CA ILE A 41 -5.22 4.67 -0.33
C ILE A 41 -6.73 4.77 -0.55
N GLN A 42 -7.13 5.32 -1.69
CA GLN A 42 -8.53 5.60 -2.01
C GLN A 42 -9.17 4.48 -2.84
N HIS A 43 -8.93 3.23 -2.48
CA HIS A 43 -9.40 2.06 -3.22
C HIS A 43 -9.83 0.95 -2.28
N THR A 44 -10.68 0.04 -2.78
CA THR A 44 -11.16 -1.13 -2.04
C THR A 44 -10.58 -2.45 -2.56
N SER A 45 -9.71 -2.39 -3.57
CA SER A 45 -9.08 -3.57 -4.19
C SER A 45 -7.56 -3.49 -4.20
N ALA A 46 -7.02 -2.55 -3.45
CA ALA A 46 -5.59 -2.40 -3.15
C ALA A 46 -5.47 -1.85 -1.74
N SER A 47 -4.30 -2.03 -1.13
CA SER A 47 -4.09 -1.62 0.25
C SER A 47 -2.67 -1.11 0.46
N LEU A 48 -2.36 -0.75 1.71
CA LEU A 48 -1.05 -0.28 2.12
C LEU A 48 -0.47 -1.22 3.17
N THR A 49 0.84 -1.32 3.21
CA THR A 49 1.53 -2.01 4.30
C THR A 49 2.94 -1.46 4.46
N ILE A 50 3.48 -1.63 5.66
CA ILE A 50 4.89 -1.42 5.94
C ILE A 50 5.49 -2.78 6.21
N GLN A 51 6.47 -3.16 5.40
CA GLN A 51 7.10 -4.48 5.48
C GLN A 51 8.57 -4.41 5.10
N GLU A 52 9.26 -5.53 5.30
CA GLU A 52 10.67 -5.65 4.99
C GLU A 52 10.94 -5.39 3.51
N ASN A 53 11.93 -4.56 3.22
CA ASN A 53 12.31 -4.19 1.86
C ASN A 53 13.73 -4.62 1.47
N ALA A 54 14.44 -5.33 2.35
CA ALA A 54 15.82 -5.72 2.09
C ALA A 54 15.93 -7.07 1.37
N ASP A 55 15.15 -8.08 1.81
CA ASP A 55 15.19 -9.41 1.24
C ASP A 55 13.95 -9.66 0.37
N PRO A 56 14.11 -9.83 -0.95
CA PRO A 56 12.97 -10.10 -1.83
C PRO A 56 12.18 -11.37 -1.48
N SER A 57 12.77 -12.31 -0.73
CA SER A 57 12.07 -13.53 -0.32
C SER A 57 10.92 -13.23 0.64
N ALA A 58 11.04 -12.21 1.49
CA ALA A 58 9.97 -11.83 2.39
C ALA A 58 8.74 -11.37 1.59
N ARG A 59 8.96 -10.57 0.55
CA ARG A 59 7.88 -10.12 -0.35
C ARG A 59 7.22 -11.31 -1.04
N ARG A 60 8.02 -12.21 -1.60
CA ARG A 60 7.49 -13.40 -2.29
C ARG A 60 6.65 -14.28 -1.36
N ASP A 61 7.12 -14.47 -0.13
CA ASP A 61 6.41 -15.29 0.84
C ASP A 61 5.09 -14.66 1.27
N LEU A 62 5.07 -13.34 1.48
CA LEU A 62 3.83 -12.62 1.79
C LEU A 62 2.82 -12.73 0.65
N GLU A 63 3.27 -12.53 -0.59
CA GLU A 63 2.40 -12.62 -1.77
C GLU A 63 1.85 -14.04 -1.94
N ALA A 64 2.69 -15.05 -1.77
CA ALA A 64 2.28 -16.44 -1.88
C ALA A 64 1.32 -16.85 -0.76
N TRP A 65 1.57 -16.42 0.46
CA TRP A 65 0.68 -16.69 1.60
C TRP A 65 -0.71 -16.13 1.34
N MET A 66 -0.77 -14.88 0.90
CA MET A 66 -2.04 -14.20 0.62
C MET A 66 -2.82 -14.91 -0.48
N ALA A 67 -2.13 -15.33 -1.55
CA ALA A 67 -2.76 -16.05 -2.65
C ALA A 67 -3.36 -17.39 -2.19
N ARG A 68 -2.66 -18.11 -1.29
CA ARG A 68 -3.16 -19.40 -0.79
C ARG A 68 -4.36 -19.25 0.14
N HIS A 69 -4.40 -18.18 0.95
CA HIS A 69 -5.41 -18.04 2.00
C HIS A 69 -6.65 -17.28 1.54
N VAL A 70 -6.54 -16.53 0.46
CA VAL A 70 -7.68 -15.82 -0.14
C VAL A 70 -7.78 -16.21 -1.61
N PRO A 71 -8.36 -17.39 -1.90
CA PRO A 71 -8.39 -17.92 -3.25
C PRO A 71 -9.47 -17.25 -4.11
N GLU A 72 -9.27 -17.34 -5.44
CA GLU A 72 -10.30 -17.03 -6.41
C GLU A 72 -11.28 -18.21 -6.53
N ASN A 73 -12.44 -17.92 -7.10
CA ASN A 73 -13.43 -18.95 -7.48
C ASN A 73 -14.03 -19.73 -6.29
N ASP A 74 -14.05 -19.13 -5.12
CA ASP A 74 -14.79 -19.72 -3.99
C ASP A 74 -16.28 -19.71 -4.36
N PRO A 75 -16.97 -20.87 -4.35
CA PRO A 75 -18.37 -20.93 -4.75
C PRO A 75 -19.31 -20.19 -3.81
N LEU A 76 -18.86 -19.79 -2.63
CA LEU A 76 -19.67 -19.01 -1.69
C LEU A 76 -19.65 -17.51 -1.99
N TYR A 77 -18.78 -17.04 -2.88
CA TYR A 77 -18.77 -15.63 -3.26
C TYR A 77 -20.01 -15.29 -4.08
N THR A 78 -20.63 -14.16 -3.77
CA THR A 78 -21.78 -13.63 -4.52
C THR A 78 -21.43 -12.40 -5.35
N HIS A 79 -20.33 -11.73 -5.04
CA HIS A 79 -19.83 -10.56 -5.76
C HIS A 79 -18.89 -11.02 -6.88
N THR A 80 -19.45 -11.29 -8.07
CA THR A 80 -18.72 -11.98 -9.13
C THR A 80 -18.69 -11.26 -10.47
N HIS A 81 -19.35 -10.10 -10.60
CA HIS A 81 -19.51 -9.42 -11.89
C HIS A 81 -18.21 -8.86 -12.47
N GLU A 82 -17.23 -8.53 -11.64
CA GLU A 82 -16.03 -7.85 -12.06
C GLU A 82 -14.82 -8.77 -12.20
N GLY A 83 -15.07 -10.07 -12.29
CA GLY A 83 -14.03 -11.06 -12.50
C GLY A 83 -13.71 -11.87 -11.25
N PRO A 84 -12.98 -12.99 -11.39
CA PRO A 84 -12.72 -13.91 -10.29
C PRO A 84 -11.74 -13.35 -9.24
N ASP A 85 -10.98 -12.32 -9.58
CA ASP A 85 -10.03 -11.70 -8.66
C ASP A 85 -10.63 -10.56 -7.84
N ASP A 86 -11.86 -10.11 -8.14
CA ASP A 86 -12.40 -8.91 -7.50
C ASP A 86 -12.81 -9.16 -6.05
N MET A 87 -13.64 -10.14 -5.76
CA MET A 87 -14.03 -10.41 -4.37
C MET A 87 -12.82 -10.78 -3.49
N PRO A 88 -11.89 -11.64 -3.95
CA PRO A 88 -10.64 -11.84 -3.21
C PRO A 88 -9.88 -10.55 -2.94
N SER A 89 -9.86 -9.62 -3.88
CA SER A 89 -9.15 -8.35 -3.68
C SER A 89 -9.77 -7.53 -2.56
N HIS A 90 -11.10 -7.54 -2.42
CA HIS A 90 -11.77 -6.85 -1.32
C HIS A 90 -11.45 -7.49 0.04
N ILE A 91 -11.38 -8.80 0.09
CA ILE A 91 -11.00 -9.52 1.32
C ILE A 91 -9.57 -9.19 1.70
N LYS A 92 -8.65 -9.25 0.74
CA LYS A 92 -7.24 -8.92 0.98
C LYS A 92 -7.07 -7.48 1.47
N ALA A 93 -7.80 -6.54 0.86
CA ALA A 93 -7.78 -5.15 1.29
C ALA A 93 -8.32 -4.98 2.72
N ALA A 94 -9.36 -5.73 3.07
CA ALA A 94 -9.94 -5.69 4.42
C ALA A 94 -9.00 -6.27 5.48
N LEU A 95 -8.14 -7.23 5.11
CA LEU A 95 -7.18 -7.86 6.00
C LEU A 95 -5.91 -7.03 6.22
N THR A 96 -5.67 -6.04 5.38
CA THR A 96 -4.46 -5.22 5.41
C THR A 96 -4.83 -3.78 5.83
N ALA A 97 -4.10 -2.77 5.37
CA ALA A 97 -4.36 -1.41 5.83
C ALA A 97 -4.77 -0.49 4.69
N THR A 98 -5.72 0.41 4.97
CA THR A 98 -6.06 1.52 4.07
C THR A 98 -5.25 2.77 4.39
N SER A 99 -4.74 2.85 5.59
CA SER A 99 -4.07 4.03 6.11
C SER A 99 -2.86 3.61 6.92
N LEU A 100 -1.79 4.39 6.79
CA LEU A 100 -0.57 4.23 7.57
C LEU A 100 -0.27 5.55 8.26
N SER A 101 0.28 5.47 9.46
CA SER A 101 0.67 6.63 10.25
C SER A 101 2.15 6.49 10.60
N ILE A 102 2.97 7.41 10.10
CA ILE A 102 4.43 7.33 10.25
C ILE A 102 4.92 8.64 10.86
N PRO A 103 5.56 8.62 12.03
CA PRO A 103 6.15 9.84 12.59
C PRO A 103 7.19 10.44 11.66
N VAL A 104 7.23 11.77 11.62
CA VAL A 104 8.29 12.51 10.92
C VAL A 104 9.28 12.99 11.99
N VAL A 105 10.54 12.61 11.83
CA VAL A 105 11.62 12.94 12.74
C VAL A 105 12.79 13.43 11.91
N ASP A 106 13.34 14.57 12.26
CA ASP A 106 14.47 15.18 11.57
C ASP A 106 14.26 15.28 10.05
N GLY A 107 13.05 15.64 9.65
CA GLY A 107 12.72 15.87 8.25
C GLY A 107 12.50 14.62 7.41
N ARG A 108 12.36 13.46 8.02
CA ARG A 108 12.15 12.19 7.32
C ARG A 108 11.05 11.38 7.97
N ALA A 109 10.33 10.59 7.18
CA ALA A 109 9.47 9.54 7.74
C ALA A 109 10.36 8.56 8.51
N ALA A 110 10.05 8.34 9.79
CA ALA A 110 10.91 7.63 10.73
C ALA A 110 10.78 6.11 10.58
N LEU A 111 11.00 5.62 9.37
CA LEU A 111 11.00 4.18 9.09
C LEU A 111 12.26 3.53 9.66
N GLY A 112 12.11 2.30 10.18
CA GLY A 112 13.25 1.50 10.56
C GLY A 112 14.07 1.06 9.36
N THR A 113 15.26 0.53 9.61
CA THR A 113 16.23 0.16 8.57
C THR A 113 15.63 -0.79 7.52
N TRP A 114 14.78 -1.71 7.96
CA TRP A 114 14.20 -2.75 7.09
C TRP A 114 12.78 -2.45 6.64
N GLN A 115 12.22 -1.31 7.03
CA GLN A 115 10.83 -0.97 6.70
C GLN A 115 10.74 -0.22 5.38
N GLY A 116 9.89 -0.71 4.50
CA GLY A 116 9.46 -0.01 3.29
C GLY A 116 7.96 0.17 3.29
N VAL A 117 7.50 1.22 2.63
CA VAL A 117 6.08 1.48 2.42
C VAL A 117 5.69 0.90 1.07
N TYR A 118 4.62 0.13 1.06
CA TYR A 118 4.15 -0.57 -0.15
C TYR A 118 2.69 -0.28 -0.44
N VAL A 119 2.36 -0.17 -1.72
CA VAL A 119 1.01 -0.41 -2.22
C VAL A 119 0.92 -1.90 -2.56
N TRP A 120 -0.09 -2.57 -2.01
CA TRP A 120 -0.36 -3.98 -2.31
C TRP A 120 -1.52 -4.03 -3.29
N GLU A 121 -1.19 -4.33 -4.57
CA GLU A 121 -2.18 -4.48 -5.63
C GLU A 121 -2.79 -5.86 -5.54
N HIS A 122 -4.11 -5.94 -5.37
CA HIS A 122 -4.80 -7.22 -5.20
C HIS A 122 -5.51 -7.69 -6.47
N ARG A 123 -5.64 -6.81 -7.47
CA ARG A 123 -6.18 -7.20 -8.78
C ARG A 123 -5.06 -7.76 -9.66
N THR A 124 -5.44 -8.59 -10.63
CA THR A 124 -4.48 -9.24 -11.53
C THR A 124 -4.09 -8.38 -12.74
N ARG A 125 -4.90 -7.35 -13.05
CA ARG A 125 -4.61 -6.43 -14.15
C ARG A 125 -3.91 -5.18 -13.65
N ALA A 126 -3.21 -4.50 -14.56
CA ALA A 126 -2.59 -3.22 -14.29
C ALA A 126 -3.62 -2.17 -13.87
N HIS A 127 -3.27 -1.38 -12.88
CA HIS A 127 -4.10 -0.29 -12.37
C HIS A 127 -3.26 0.95 -12.09
N ARG A 128 -3.97 2.05 -11.89
CA ARG A 128 -3.38 3.29 -11.38
C ARG A 128 -4.09 3.59 -10.07
N ARG A 129 -3.33 3.59 -8.97
CA ARG A 129 -3.88 3.74 -7.62
C ARG A 129 -3.60 5.14 -7.09
N ARG A 130 -4.62 5.72 -6.47
CA ARG A 130 -4.53 7.05 -5.88
C ARG A 130 -4.22 6.93 -4.40
N VAL A 131 -3.17 7.63 -3.98
CA VAL A 131 -2.71 7.63 -2.59
C VAL A 131 -2.62 9.09 -2.14
N VAL A 132 -3.29 9.40 -1.04
CA VAL A 132 -3.25 10.72 -0.42
C VAL A 132 -2.22 10.69 0.69
N VAL A 133 -1.30 11.66 0.67
CA VAL A 133 -0.27 11.78 1.69
C VAL A 133 -0.45 13.13 2.39
N HIS A 134 -0.62 13.08 3.70
CA HIS A 134 -0.78 14.26 4.54
C HIS A 134 0.35 14.30 5.57
N ILE A 135 1.01 15.46 5.70
CA ILE A 135 2.05 15.70 6.68
C ILE A 135 1.63 16.91 7.51
N GLY A 136 1.48 16.69 8.80
CA GLY A 136 1.01 17.74 9.66
C GLY A 136 1.04 17.42 11.16
#